data_c45daf534d9e5f728af9f2bb05d1f6eb
#
_entry.id   c45daf534d9e5f728af9f2bb05d1f6eb
#
_cell.length_a   1.000
_cell.length_b   1.000
_cell.length_c   1.000
_cell.angle_alpha   90.00
_cell.angle_beta   90.00
_cell.angle_gamma   90.00
#
_symmetry.space_group_name_H-M   'P 1'
#
loop_
_entity.id
_entity.type
_entity.pdbx_description
1 polymer ?
#
loop_
_entity_poly.entity_id
_entity_poly.type
_entity_poly.pdbx_seq_one_letter_code
_entity_poly.pdbx_strand_id
1 'polypeptide(L)'
;MSSPTGGSTAADASPRNRAPGGLLNRFLNVIEWSGNKLPDPIIIFAALCALTLTASAVAGLSGWSAVHPGTGETLVATNLLSAEGMRVVIGDAAKTFGAFAPLGQVLIIMLGIGVAERSGWFEVGLTQSMTSAPKGLIIPAIALIGLLGNIAGDAAPIVLPPLAALIFHKLGWHPIAGIALAYAAATGGFAANLMIGMSDALVQGFTQEAAVIIDPDIETTVPMNWWFIAASVVVLLPVLWLVTTKIAIPRLGAYQATDDVEAGDMEVTDVQRRANRWALVALALFAALVVAACIPQGSFLRNAETGSLTTDAPLMNGIGLILARS
;
A
#
# COMPACT_ATOMS: atom_id res chain seq x y z
N MET A 1 -13.93 -51.24 40.29
CA MET A 1 -15.35 -51.24 39.85
C MET A 1 -15.63 -49.92 39.18
N SER A 2 -15.99 -50.01 37.90
CA SER A 2 -16.70 -49.06 37.03
C SER A 2 -16.15 -47.64 36.86
N SER A 3 -15.41 -47.46 35.76
CA SER A 3 -15.31 -46.21 35.01
C SER A 3 -16.64 -45.85 34.35
N PRO A 4 -16.92 -44.58 34.09
CA PRO A 4 -17.68 -44.23 32.92
C PRO A 4 -16.83 -43.40 31.94
N THR A 5 -16.74 -43.94 30.76
CA THR A 5 -16.41 -43.34 29.48
C THR A 5 -17.31 -42.11 29.20
N GLY A 6 -16.74 -40.95 29.18
CA GLY A 6 -17.39 -39.71 28.67
C GLY A 6 -16.90 -39.47 27.26
N GLY A 7 -17.74 -39.71 26.28
CA GLY A 7 -17.49 -39.49 24.87
C GLY A 7 -17.34 -38.01 24.58
N SER A 8 -16.25 -37.64 23.93
CA SER A 8 -16.07 -36.39 23.25
C SER A 8 -17.03 -36.32 22.05
N THR A 9 -18.12 -35.60 22.20
CA THR A 9 -18.94 -35.19 21.07
C THR A 9 -18.14 -34.18 20.25
N ALA A 10 -17.62 -34.62 19.11
CA ALA A 10 -17.17 -33.77 18.06
C ALA A 10 -18.27 -32.75 17.74
N ALA A 11 -17.98 -31.47 17.93
CA ALA A 11 -18.86 -30.39 17.54
C ALA A 11 -19.14 -30.51 16.04
N ASP A 12 -20.41 -30.83 15.78
CA ASP A 12 -21.01 -30.92 14.45
C ASP A 12 -20.84 -29.56 13.75
N ALA A 13 -19.90 -29.51 12.80
CA ALA A 13 -19.73 -28.34 11.94
C ALA A 13 -20.97 -28.26 11.05
N SER A 14 -21.93 -27.41 11.44
CA SER A 14 -23.13 -27.16 10.65
C SER A 14 -22.75 -26.85 9.20
N PRO A 15 -23.46 -27.41 8.22
CA PRO A 15 -23.13 -27.25 6.81
C PRO A 15 -23.28 -25.76 6.45
N ARG A 16 -22.17 -25.15 6.02
CA ARG A 16 -22.16 -23.83 5.40
C ARG A 16 -23.26 -23.79 4.36
N ASN A 17 -24.24 -22.92 4.59
CA ASN A 17 -25.34 -22.66 3.69
C ASN A 17 -24.79 -22.09 2.38
N ARG A 18 -24.44 -23.00 1.43
CA ARG A 18 -23.97 -22.61 0.11
C ARG A 18 -25.17 -22.04 -0.63
N ALA A 19 -25.21 -20.71 -0.75
CA ALA A 19 -26.14 -20.07 -1.65
C ALA A 19 -26.03 -20.69 -3.06
N PRO A 20 -27.16 -20.88 -3.79
CA PRO A 20 -27.17 -21.59 -5.07
C PRO A 20 -26.24 -20.93 -6.07
N GLY A 21 -25.48 -21.75 -6.79
CA GLY A 21 -24.36 -21.38 -7.64
C GLY A 21 -24.70 -20.47 -8.80
N GLY A 22 -24.60 -19.16 -8.58
CA GLY A 22 -24.57 -18.16 -9.65
C GLY A 22 -23.16 -18.00 -10.24
N LEU A 23 -23.08 -17.44 -11.45
CA LEU A 23 -21.81 -17.09 -12.12
C LEU A 23 -20.87 -16.30 -11.19
N LEU A 24 -21.42 -15.40 -10.37
CA LEU A 24 -20.68 -14.63 -9.39
C LEU A 24 -19.99 -15.51 -8.34
N ASN A 25 -20.67 -16.55 -7.83
CA ASN A 25 -20.08 -17.45 -6.85
C ASN A 25 -18.96 -18.31 -7.46
N ARG A 26 -19.11 -18.72 -8.73
CA ARG A 26 -18.04 -19.42 -9.45
C ARG A 26 -16.81 -18.51 -9.64
N PHE A 27 -17.03 -17.28 -10.05
CA PHE A 27 -15.96 -16.28 -10.20
C PHE A 27 -15.23 -16.01 -8.87
N LEU A 28 -15.97 -15.78 -7.78
CA LEU A 28 -15.39 -15.55 -6.46
C LEU A 28 -14.62 -16.79 -5.95
N ASN A 29 -15.13 -18.00 -6.19
CA ASN A 29 -14.42 -19.22 -5.81
C ASN A 29 -13.11 -19.43 -6.62
N VAL A 30 -13.08 -19.02 -7.89
CA VAL A 30 -11.86 -19.05 -8.70
C VAL A 30 -10.83 -18.06 -8.17
N ILE A 31 -11.25 -16.84 -7.82
CA ILE A 31 -10.36 -15.84 -7.21
C ILE A 31 -9.81 -16.34 -5.87
N GLU A 32 -10.67 -16.85 -4.99
CA GLU A 32 -10.27 -17.42 -3.70
C GLU A 32 -9.28 -18.57 -3.87
N TRP A 33 -9.59 -19.51 -4.79
CA TRP A 33 -8.70 -20.63 -5.07
C TRP A 33 -7.35 -20.20 -5.65
N SER A 34 -7.35 -19.23 -6.57
CA SER A 34 -6.12 -18.68 -7.15
C SER A 34 -5.29 -17.93 -6.10
N GLY A 35 -5.95 -17.08 -5.28
CA GLY A 35 -5.28 -16.33 -4.23
C GLY A 35 -4.63 -17.24 -3.19
N ASN A 36 -5.32 -18.30 -2.77
CA ASN A 36 -4.80 -19.26 -1.80
C ASN A 36 -3.65 -20.15 -2.34
N LYS A 37 -3.40 -20.15 -3.65
CA LYS A 37 -2.29 -20.87 -4.28
C LYS A 37 -1.06 -20.02 -4.56
N LEU A 38 -1.15 -18.69 -4.37
CA LEU A 38 0.00 -17.83 -4.55
C LEU A 38 1.06 -18.18 -3.49
N PRO A 39 2.30 -18.46 -3.92
CA PRO A 39 3.40 -18.69 -3.00
C PRO A 39 3.80 -17.38 -2.29
N ASP A 40 4.60 -17.54 -1.24
CA ASP A 40 5.20 -16.40 -0.53
C ASP A 40 5.92 -15.46 -1.53
N PRO A 41 5.83 -14.13 -1.35
CA PRO A 41 6.50 -13.15 -2.21
C PRO A 41 7.98 -13.43 -2.45
N ILE A 42 8.71 -13.94 -1.45
CA ILE A 42 10.13 -14.31 -1.58
C ILE A 42 10.30 -15.38 -2.66
N ILE A 43 9.42 -16.39 -2.68
CA ILE A 43 9.46 -17.48 -3.67
C ILE A 43 9.15 -16.93 -5.08
N ILE A 44 8.19 -16.01 -5.18
CA ILE A 44 7.83 -15.37 -6.45
C ILE A 44 9.03 -14.60 -7.00
N PHE A 45 9.68 -13.78 -6.19
CA PHE A 45 10.85 -13.00 -6.61
C PHE A 45 12.05 -13.91 -6.95
N ALA A 46 12.29 -14.96 -6.18
CA ALA A 46 13.33 -15.94 -6.49
C ALA A 46 13.06 -16.64 -7.83
N ALA A 47 11.80 -17.02 -8.09
CA ALA A 47 11.39 -17.61 -9.37
C ALA A 47 11.55 -16.63 -10.54
N LEU A 48 11.21 -15.37 -10.36
CA LEU A 48 11.41 -14.31 -11.37
C LEU A 48 12.89 -14.09 -11.66
N CYS A 49 13.75 -14.08 -10.64
CA CYS A 49 15.21 -14.02 -10.82
C CYS A 49 15.72 -15.23 -11.62
N ALA A 50 15.31 -16.43 -11.25
CA ALA A 50 15.70 -17.63 -11.97
C ALA A 50 15.20 -17.61 -13.43
N LEU A 51 13.97 -17.14 -13.66
CA LEU A 51 13.42 -16.96 -15.01
C LEU A 51 14.23 -15.97 -15.82
N THR A 52 14.58 -14.82 -15.25
CA THR A 52 15.37 -13.78 -15.92
C THR A 52 16.76 -14.31 -16.28
N LEU A 53 17.44 -14.99 -15.37
CA LEU A 53 18.74 -15.61 -15.64
C LEU A 53 18.66 -16.66 -16.75
N THR A 54 17.63 -17.48 -16.74
CA THR A 54 17.41 -18.50 -17.78
C THR A 54 17.08 -17.86 -19.12
N ALA A 55 16.20 -16.88 -19.16
CA ALA A 55 15.86 -16.13 -20.38
C ALA A 55 17.09 -15.43 -20.97
N SER A 56 17.91 -14.80 -20.12
CA SER A 56 19.17 -14.18 -20.51
C SER A 56 20.14 -15.19 -21.14
N ALA A 57 20.25 -16.39 -20.56
CA ALA A 57 21.10 -17.45 -21.12
C ALA A 57 20.61 -17.90 -22.50
N VAL A 58 19.30 -18.12 -22.66
CA VAL A 58 18.69 -18.49 -23.95
C VAL A 58 18.90 -17.40 -24.99
N ALA A 59 18.64 -16.16 -24.63
CA ALA A 59 18.81 -15.01 -25.53
C ALA A 59 20.28 -14.80 -25.95
N GLY A 60 21.20 -14.87 -24.97
CA GLY A 60 22.63 -14.72 -25.23
C GLY A 60 23.22 -15.86 -26.08
N LEU A 61 22.80 -17.11 -25.83
CA LEU A 61 23.24 -18.27 -26.65
C LEU A 61 22.64 -18.24 -28.07
N SER A 62 21.45 -17.65 -28.22
CA SER A 62 20.77 -17.51 -29.52
C SER A 62 21.20 -16.29 -30.30
N GLY A 63 22.08 -15.43 -29.73
CA GLY A 63 22.56 -14.22 -30.38
C GLY A 63 21.49 -13.15 -30.60
N TRP A 64 20.50 -13.08 -29.72
CA TRP A 64 19.44 -12.06 -29.81
C TRP A 64 20.05 -10.67 -29.68
N SER A 65 19.59 -9.75 -30.53
CA SER A 65 19.98 -8.35 -30.50
C SER A 65 18.77 -7.46 -30.76
N ALA A 66 18.81 -6.27 -30.22
CA ALA A 66 17.81 -5.22 -30.45
C ALA A 66 18.50 -3.87 -30.66
N VAL A 67 17.87 -3.00 -31.43
CA VAL A 67 18.34 -1.64 -31.60
C VAL A 67 17.83 -0.78 -30.50
N HIS A 68 18.69 -0.06 -29.79
CA HIS A 68 18.31 0.88 -28.76
C HIS A 68 17.49 2.04 -29.36
N PRO A 69 16.28 2.31 -28.88
CA PRO A 69 15.38 3.27 -29.53
C PRO A 69 15.89 4.72 -29.50
N GLY A 70 16.64 5.12 -28.46
CA GLY A 70 17.17 6.48 -28.33
C GLY A 70 18.53 6.69 -29.02
N THR A 71 19.43 5.72 -28.91
CA THR A 71 20.81 5.88 -29.44
C THR A 71 21.02 5.25 -30.81
N GLY A 72 20.14 4.34 -31.24
CA GLY A 72 20.30 3.58 -32.48
C GLY A 72 21.37 2.48 -32.42
N GLU A 73 22.00 2.26 -31.27
CA GLU A 73 23.04 1.23 -31.10
C GLU A 73 22.40 -0.16 -31.04
N THR A 74 23.12 -1.15 -31.60
CA THR A 74 22.66 -2.55 -31.50
C THR A 74 23.15 -3.15 -30.20
N LEU A 75 22.20 -3.45 -29.31
CA LEU A 75 22.45 -4.15 -28.07
C LEU A 75 22.34 -5.66 -28.29
N VAL A 76 23.33 -6.41 -27.86
CA VAL A 76 23.35 -7.87 -27.93
C VAL A 76 23.02 -8.44 -26.54
N ALA A 77 22.14 -9.44 -26.50
CA ALA A 77 21.77 -10.08 -25.26
C ALA A 77 22.96 -10.76 -24.58
N THR A 78 23.20 -10.44 -23.33
CA THR A 78 24.29 -11.00 -22.52
C THR A 78 23.82 -12.25 -21.80
N ASN A 79 24.61 -13.33 -21.84
CA ASN A 79 24.33 -14.54 -21.06
C ASN A 79 24.76 -14.33 -19.59
N LEU A 80 23.83 -14.03 -18.70
CA LEU A 80 24.11 -13.79 -17.28
C LEU A 80 24.50 -15.08 -16.52
N LEU A 81 24.19 -16.28 -17.04
CA LEU A 81 24.62 -17.54 -16.46
C LEU A 81 26.02 -17.97 -16.89
N SER A 82 26.68 -17.23 -17.82
CA SER A 82 28.09 -17.44 -18.13
C SER A 82 28.97 -17.06 -16.93
N ALA A 83 30.22 -17.55 -16.91
CA ALA A 83 31.18 -17.18 -15.86
C ALA A 83 31.42 -15.66 -15.81
N GLU A 84 31.42 -14.98 -16.96
CA GLU A 84 31.54 -13.53 -17.07
C GLU A 84 30.26 -12.82 -16.55
N GLY A 85 29.08 -13.26 -17.00
CA GLY A 85 27.80 -12.73 -16.55
C GLY A 85 27.60 -12.88 -15.01
N MET A 86 27.96 -14.03 -14.46
CA MET A 86 27.90 -14.24 -13.01
C MET A 86 28.89 -13.38 -12.22
N ARG A 87 30.06 -13.08 -12.76
CA ARG A 87 31.00 -12.12 -12.15
C ARG A 87 30.38 -10.72 -12.07
N VAL A 88 29.67 -10.28 -13.11
CA VAL A 88 28.98 -8.99 -13.13
C VAL A 88 27.83 -9.01 -12.11
N VAL A 89 26.97 -10.03 -12.13
CA VAL A 89 25.82 -10.14 -11.21
C VAL A 89 26.27 -10.11 -9.75
N ILE A 90 27.30 -10.87 -9.40
CA ILE A 90 27.79 -10.94 -8.01
C ILE A 90 28.67 -9.73 -7.68
N GLY A 91 29.55 -9.33 -8.57
CA GLY A 91 30.52 -8.24 -8.33
C GLY A 91 29.84 -6.88 -8.24
N ASP A 92 28.82 -6.63 -9.04
CA ASP A 92 28.10 -5.36 -9.06
C ASP A 92 26.82 -5.36 -8.21
N ALA A 93 26.50 -6.45 -7.52
CA ALA A 93 25.27 -6.56 -6.74
C ALA A 93 25.05 -5.40 -5.75
N ALA A 94 26.08 -5.08 -4.96
CA ALA A 94 26.01 -3.98 -4.00
C ALA A 94 25.89 -2.61 -4.67
N LYS A 95 26.62 -2.42 -5.78
CA LYS A 95 26.57 -1.17 -6.56
C LYS A 95 25.21 -1.00 -7.23
N THR A 96 24.68 -2.05 -7.84
CA THR A 96 23.37 -2.04 -8.49
C THR A 96 22.26 -1.76 -7.46
N PHE A 97 22.34 -2.39 -6.29
CA PHE A 97 21.40 -2.11 -5.19
C PHE A 97 21.50 -0.66 -4.71
N GLY A 98 22.71 -0.15 -4.51
CA GLY A 98 22.92 1.24 -4.07
C GLY A 98 22.56 2.29 -5.13
N ALA A 99 22.66 1.95 -6.41
CA ALA A 99 22.27 2.80 -7.54
C ALA A 99 20.74 2.74 -7.84
N PHE A 100 19.97 1.94 -7.12
CA PHE A 100 18.51 1.89 -7.29
C PHE A 100 17.90 3.26 -6.98
N ALA A 101 17.42 3.95 -7.99
CA ALA A 101 17.04 5.36 -7.91
C ALA A 101 16.07 5.70 -6.77
N PRO A 102 14.99 4.90 -6.49
CA PRO A 102 14.07 5.18 -5.40
C PRO A 102 14.63 4.88 -4.01
N LEU A 103 15.75 4.14 -3.87
CA LEU A 103 16.22 3.60 -2.58
C LEU A 103 16.39 4.70 -1.52
N GLY A 104 17.06 5.78 -1.88
CA GLY A 104 17.34 6.89 -0.95
C GLY A 104 16.05 7.55 -0.45
N GLN A 105 15.12 7.84 -1.35
CA GLN A 105 13.84 8.46 -1.02
C GLN A 105 12.98 7.52 -0.15
N VAL A 106 12.87 6.25 -0.54
CA VAL A 106 12.12 5.24 0.22
C VAL A 106 12.66 5.09 1.63
N LEU A 107 13.99 4.96 1.81
CA LEU A 107 14.60 4.84 3.14
C LEU A 107 14.33 6.05 4.03
N ILE A 108 14.41 7.27 3.48
CA ILE A 108 14.15 8.50 4.23
C ILE A 108 12.69 8.55 4.67
N ILE A 109 11.75 8.26 3.76
CA ILE A 109 10.31 8.24 4.07
C ILE A 109 10.00 7.16 5.11
N MET A 110 10.56 5.95 4.97
CA MET A 110 10.37 4.86 5.93
C MET A 110 10.89 5.20 7.33
N LEU A 111 11.97 5.97 7.45
CA LEU A 111 12.46 6.44 8.75
C LEU A 111 11.40 7.34 9.43
N GLY A 112 10.79 8.27 8.70
CA GLY A 112 9.73 9.13 9.22
C GLY A 112 8.48 8.34 9.61
N ILE A 113 7.99 7.51 8.70
CA ILE A 113 6.84 6.63 8.95
C ILE A 113 7.09 5.71 10.15
N GLY A 114 8.28 5.11 10.26
CA GLY A 114 8.63 4.24 11.38
C GLY A 114 8.63 4.95 12.74
N VAL A 115 8.97 6.23 12.80
CA VAL A 115 8.83 7.04 14.02
C VAL A 115 7.36 7.27 14.35
N ALA A 116 6.55 7.66 13.38
CA ALA A 116 5.11 7.90 13.57
C ALA A 116 4.38 6.61 13.98
N GLU A 117 4.72 5.46 13.39
CA GLU A 117 4.19 4.14 13.73
C GLU A 117 4.55 3.74 15.16
N ARG A 118 5.83 3.81 15.52
CA ARG A 118 6.30 3.44 16.87
C ARG A 118 5.80 4.38 17.98
N SER A 119 5.46 5.63 17.63
CA SER A 119 4.84 6.56 18.58
C SER A 119 3.36 6.22 18.87
N GLY A 120 2.76 5.31 18.12
CA GLY A 120 1.32 5.01 18.17
C GLY A 120 0.43 6.10 17.54
N TRP A 121 1.03 7.09 16.87
CA TRP A 121 0.27 8.21 16.30
C TRP A 121 -0.73 7.76 15.23
N PHE A 122 -0.32 6.86 14.35
CA PHE A 122 -1.22 6.30 13.32
C PHE A 122 -2.38 5.51 13.95
N GLU A 123 -2.10 4.67 14.94
CA GLU A 123 -3.13 3.89 15.63
C GLU A 123 -4.19 4.80 16.26
N VAL A 124 -3.76 5.80 17.02
CA VAL A 124 -4.64 6.78 17.66
C VAL A 124 -5.42 7.58 16.62
N GLY A 125 -4.76 8.07 15.57
CA GLY A 125 -5.37 8.85 14.49
C GLY A 125 -6.41 8.05 13.72
N LEU A 126 -6.11 6.83 13.33
CA LEU A 126 -7.01 5.92 12.63
C LEU A 126 -8.21 5.55 13.50
N THR A 127 -7.97 5.18 14.77
CA THR A 127 -9.03 4.84 15.73
C THR A 127 -9.98 6.02 15.95
N GLN A 128 -9.44 7.22 16.18
CA GLN A 128 -10.24 8.41 16.39
C GLN A 128 -11.07 8.78 15.15
N SER A 129 -10.49 8.65 13.96
CA SER A 129 -11.18 8.93 12.70
C SER A 129 -12.34 7.96 12.47
N MET A 130 -12.14 6.67 12.72
CA MET A 130 -13.16 5.64 12.53
C MET A 130 -14.29 5.74 13.57
N THR A 131 -13.96 5.98 14.83
CA THR A 131 -14.96 6.07 15.91
C THR A 131 -15.78 7.35 15.87
N SER A 132 -15.29 8.40 15.21
CA SER A 132 -16.00 9.67 15.04
C SER A 132 -16.99 9.69 13.87
N ALA A 133 -17.03 8.64 13.04
CA ALA A 133 -17.88 8.60 11.87
C ALA A 133 -19.37 8.40 12.24
N PRO A 134 -20.31 9.13 11.60
CA PRO A 134 -21.73 8.90 11.79
C PRO A 134 -22.14 7.50 11.38
N LYS A 135 -23.09 6.87 12.11
CA LYS A 135 -23.52 5.47 11.88
C LYS A 135 -23.85 5.15 10.41
N GLY A 136 -24.51 6.06 9.70
CA GLY A 136 -24.88 5.87 8.29
C GLY A 136 -23.71 5.96 7.31
N LEU A 137 -22.58 6.53 7.72
CA LEU A 137 -21.38 6.74 6.89
C LEU A 137 -20.18 5.89 7.34
N ILE A 138 -20.38 4.96 8.27
CA ILE A 138 -19.29 4.14 8.82
C ILE A 138 -18.61 3.32 7.73
N ILE A 139 -19.35 2.66 6.84
CA ILE A 139 -18.77 1.85 5.76
C ILE A 139 -17.93 2.71 4.80
N PRO A 140 -18.47 3.81 4.21
CA PRO A 140 -17.64 4.68 3.39
C PRO A 140 -16.51 5.37 4.16
N ALA A 141 -16.68 5.66 5.46
CA ALA A 141 -15.62 6.23 6.28
C ALA A 141 -14.47 5.25 6.48
N ILE A 142 -14.75 3.99 6.83
CA ILE A 142 -13.75 2.93 6.95
C ILE A 142 -13.04 2.71 5.60
N ALA A 143 -13.80 2.68 4.50
CA ALA A 143 -13.22 2.55 3.17
C ALA A 143 -12.30 3.72 2.83
N LEU A 144 -12.72 4.96 3.09
CA LEU A 144 -11.88 6.14 2.84
C LEU A 144 -10.63 6.16 3.71
N ILE A 145 -10.77 5.87 5.01
CA ILE A 145 -9.63 5.80 5.94
C ILE A 145 -8.67 4.69 5.51
N GLY A 146 -9.18 3.54 5.06
CA GLY A 146 -8.35 2.46 4.55
C GLY A 146 -7.57 2.86 3.29
N LEU A 147 -8.23 3.50 2.32
CA LEU A 147 -7.58 4.02 1.10
C LEU A 147 -6.49 5.06 1.44
N LEU A 148 -6.81 6.04 2.30
CA LEU A 148 -5.85 7.06 2.73
C LEU A 148 -4.80 6.51 3.72
N GLY A 149 -5.09 5.37 4.35
CA GLY A 149 -4.20 4.70 5.29
C GLY A 149 -2.88 4.24 4.66
N ASN A 150 -2.81 4.17 3.34
CA ASN A 150 -1.56 3.89 2.62
C ASN A 150 -0.43 4.91 2.92
N ILE A 151 -0.77 6.12 3.35
CA ILE A 151 0.20 7.10 3.86
C ILE A 151 0.92 6.56 5.11
N ALA A 152 0.22 5.76 5.93
CA ALA A 152 0.76 5.11 7.12
C ALA A 152 1.58 3.83 6.80
N GLY A 153 1.83 3.54 5.52
CA GLY A 153 2.57 2.35 5.10
C GLY A 153 1.92 1.05 5.60
N ASP A 154 2.71 0.20 6.23
CA ASP A 154 2.27 -1.14 6.68
C ASP A 154 1.39 -1.11 7.95
N ALA A 155 1.30 0.02 8.65
CA ALA A 155 0.49 0.13 9.86
C ALA A 155 -1.02 0.01 9.56
N ALA A 156 -1.49 0.59 8.47
CA ALA A 156 -2.92 0.59 8.13
C ALA A 156 -3.50 -0.82 7.91
N PRO A 157 -2.90 -1.72 7.10
CA PRO A 157 -3.37 -3.09 6.94
C PRO A 157 -3.39 -3.92 8.23
N ILE A 158 -2.57 -3.55 9.21
CA ILE A 158 -2.47 -4.26 10.50
C ILE A 158 -3.52 -3.72 11.49
N VAL A 159 -3.64 -2.40 11.61
CA VAL A 159 -4.47 -1.75 12.63
C VAL A 159 -5.95 -1.66 12.23
N LEU A 160 -6.24 -1.35 10.96
CA LEU A 160 -7.62 -1.10 10.52
C LEU A 160 -8.54 -2.32 10.55
N PRO A 161 -8.13 -3.54 10.13
CA PRO A 161 -9.04 -4.68 10.08
C PRO A 161 -9.61 -5.08 11.46
N PRO A 162 -8.80 -5.26 12.53
CA PRO A 162 -9.35 -5.56 13.85
C PRO A 162 -10.25 -4.43 14.38
N LEU A 163 -9.89 -3.18 14.12
CA LEU A 163 -10.69 -2.03 14.53
C LEU A 163 -12.05 -1.98 13.81
N ALA A 164 -12.06 -2.23 12.51
CA ALA A 164 -13.29 -2.34 11.72
C ALA A 164 -14.17 -3.52 12.18
N ALA A 165 -13.56 -4.65 12.55
CA ALA A 165 -14.26 -5.79 13.11
C ALA A 165 -15.04 -5.40 14.39
N LEU A 166 -14.38 -4.70 15.32
CA LEU A 166 -14.99 -4.24 16.56
C LEU A 166 -16.12 -3.23 16.32
N ILE A 167 -15.96 -2.30 15.37
CA ILE A 167 -17.01 -1.35 15.00
C ILE A 167 -18.22 -2.08 14.42
N PHE A 168 -18.01 -3.04 13.51
CA PHE A 168 -19.07 -3.83 12.91
C PHE A 168 -19.79 -4.67 13.97
N HIS A 169 -19.05 -5.29 14.91
CA HIS A 169 -19.60 -6.00 16.04
C HIS A 169 -20.52 -5.10 16.90
N LYS A 170 -20.06 -3.91 17.28
CA LYS A 170 -20.86 -2.93 18.05
C LYS A 170 -22.13 -2.47 17.31
N LEU A 171 -22.13 -2.51 15.98
CA LEU A 171 -23.29 -2.18 15.16
C LEU A 171 -24.22 -3.37 14.90
N GLY A 172 -23.90 -4.57 15.39
CA GLY A 172 -24.64 -5.79 15.12
C GLY A 172 -24.41 -6.33 13.70
N TRP A 173 -23.36 -5.90 13.03
CA TRP A 173 -22.94 -6.41 11.71
C TRP A 173 -21.87 -7.47 11.89
N HIS A 174 -21.74 -8.34 10.87
CA HIS A 174 -20.75 -9.43 10.92
C HIS A 174 -19.31 -8.86 10.91
N PRO A 175 -18.48 -9.14 11.94
CA PRO A 175 -17.12 -8.57 12.06
C PRO A 175 -16.22 -8.87 10.87
N ILE A 176 -16.36 -10.06 10.25
CA ILE A 176 -15.61 -10.46 9.05
C ILE A 176 -15.85 -9.49 7.90
N ALA A 177 -17.06 -8.91 7.76
CA ALA A 177 -17.31 -7.90 6.73
C ALA A 177 -16.49 -6.62 6.99
N GLY A 178 -16.33 -6.24 8.26
CA GLY A 178 -15.46 -5.12 8.66
C GLY A 178 -13.99 -5.38 8.36
N ILE A 179 -13.49 -6.57 8.71
CA ILE A 179 -12.12 -6.99 8.37
C ILE A 179 -11.89 -6.94 6.86
N ALA A 180 -12.80 -7.55 6.09
CA ALA A 180 -12.69 -7.61 4.64
C ALA A 180 -12.70 -6.21 4.00
N LEU A 181 -13.57 -5.32 4.47
CA LEU A 181 -13.64 -3.93 4.01
C LEU A 181 -12.33 -3.18 4.29
N ALA A 182 -11.87 -3.18 5.54
CA ALA A 182 -10.69 -2.44 5.96
C ALA A 182 -9.43 -2.97 5.27
N TYR A 183 -9.28 -4.29 5.20
CA TYR A 183 -8.15 -4.92 4.52
C TYR A 183 -8.17 -4.65 3.02
N ALA A 184 -9.32 -4.81 2.36
CA ALA A 184 -9.46 -4.50 0.93
C ALA A 184 -9.18 -3.02 0.61
N ALA A 185 -9.60 -2.10 1.48
CA ALA A 185 -9.33 -0.69 1.32
C ALA A 185 -7.84 -0.37 1.49
N ALA A 186 -7.20 -0.90 2.54
CA ALA A 186 -5.81 -0.62 2.83
C ALA A 186 -4.83 -1.29 1.85
N THR A 187 -5.12 -2.52 1.38
CA THR A 187 -4.22 -3.28 0.50
C THR A 187 -4.64 -3.23 -0.95
N GLY A 188 -5.94 -3.38 -1.26
CA GLY A 188 -6.46 -3.36 -2.63
C GLY A 188 -6.47 -1.96 -3.24
N GLY A 189 -6.55 -0.92 -2.41
CA GLY A 189 -6.42 0.47 -2.81
C GLY A 189 -4.97 1.00 -2.81
N PHE A 190 -4.00 0.13 -2.84
CA PHE A 190 -2.57 0.38 -2.56
C PHE A 190 -1.98 1.70 -3.09
N ALA A 191 -2.38 2.16 -4.24
CA ALA A 191 -1.93 3.43 -4.81
C ALA A 191 -2.99 4.54 -4.72
N ALA A 192 -4.24 4.23 -4.35
CA ALA A 192 -5.31 5.20 -4.29
C ALA A 192 -5.13 6.13 -3.08
N ASN A 193 -4.75 7.39 -3.35
CA ASN A 193 -4.44 8.36 -2.33
C ASN A 193 -4.83 9.78 -2.79
N LEU A 194 -5.09 10.67 -1.85
CA LEU A 194 -5.30 12.10 -2.12
C LEU A 194 -4.04 12.94 -1.88
N MET A 195 -3.04 12.33 -1.25
CA MET A 195 -1.75 12.97 -0.94
C MET A 195 -0.63 12.20 -1.65
N ILE A 196 0.45 12.90 -1.91
CA ILE A 196 1.68 12.27 -2.45
C ILE A 196 2.29 11.40 -1.35
N GLY A 197 2.57 10.16 -1.67
CA GLY A 197 3.11 9.18 -0.74
C GLY A 197 4.40 8.52 -1.21
N MET A 198 4.84 7.52 -0.45
CA MET A 198 6.04 6.73 -0.77
C MET A 198 5.93 6.01 -2.12
N SER A 199 4.75 5.50 -2.45
CA SER A 199 4.49 4.81 -3.72
C SER A 199 4.67 5.72 -4.94
N ASP A 200 4.35 7.02 -4.82
CA ASP A 200 4.54 7.99 -5.91
C ASP A 200 6.02 8.20 -6.22
N ALA A 201 6.84 8.35 -5.18
CA ALA A 201 8.29 8.50 -5.34
C ALA A 201 8.93 7.21 -5.93
N LEU A 202 8.46 6.04 -5.49
CA LEU A 202 8.93 4.75 -6.02
C LEU A 202 8.60 4.61 -7.51
N VAL A 203 7.34 4.85 -7.89
CA VAL A 203 6.88 4.75 -9.29
C VAL A 203 7.57 5.78 -10.17
N GLN A 204 7.75 7.02 -9.69
CA GLN A 204 8.49 8.05 -10.44
C GLN A 204 9.93 7.61 -10.71
N GLY A 205 10.62 7.03 -9.72
CA GLY A 205 11.99 6.55 -9.93
C GLY A 205 12.09 5.50 -11.04
N PHE A 206 11.19 4.52 -11.07
CA PHE A 206 11.13 3.55 -12.17
C PHE A 206 10.76 4.19 -13.51
N THR A 207 9.84 5.14 -13.49
CA THR A 207 9.40 5.81 -14.72
C THR A 207 10.53 6.66 -15.31
N GLN A 208 11.29 7.38 -14.46
CA GLN A 208 12.44 8.17 -14.89
C GLN A 208 13.48 7.29 -15.60
N GLU A 209 13.89 6.18 -15.00
CA GLU A 209 14.85 5.25 -15.59
C GLU A 209 14.38 4.67 -16.93
N ALA A 210 13.07 4.39 -17.05
CA ALA A 210 12.50 3.90 -18.30
C ALA A 210 12.38 5.00 -19.36
N ALA A 211 12.04 6.21 -18.98
CA ALA A 211 11.79 7.33 -19.88
C ALA A 211 13.10 7.80 -20.57
N VAL A 212 14.20 7.88 -19.83
CA VAL A 212 15.50 8.29 -20.38
C VAL A 212 16.07 7.31 -21.41
N ILE A 213 15.57 6.08 -21.49
CA ILE A 213 15.93 5.13 -22.55
C ILE A 213 15.46 5.65 -23.92
N ILE A 214 14.31 6.33 -23.97
CA ILE A 214 13.71 6.84 -25.20
C ILE A 214 14.16 8.27 -25.46
N ASP A 215 14.13 9.10 -24.43
CA ASP A 215 14.50 10.52 -24.49
C ASP A 215 15.40 10.86 -23.29
N PRO A 216 16.71 11.03 -23.50
CA PRO A 216 17.67 11.32 -22.44
C PRO A 216 17.40 12.64 -21.69
N ASP A 217 16.70 13.58 -22.31
CA ASP A 217 16.42 14.90 -21.76
C ASP A 217 15.07 14.96 -21.01
N ILE A 218 14.32 13.84 -20.95
CA ILE A 218 13.03 13.80 -20.27
C ILE A 218 13.19 13.80 -18.76
N GLU A 219 12.46 14.70 -18.11
CA GLU A 219 12.37 14.75 -16.66
C GLU A 219 10.97 14.37 -16.21
N THR A 220 10.87 13.43 -15.29
CA THR A 220 9.62 13.05 -14.65
C THR A 220 9.57 13.63 -13.24
N THR A 221 8.36 13.90 -12.75
CA THR A 221 8.17 14.48 -11.42
C THR A 221 7.35 13.55 -10.53
N VAL A 222 7.59 13.56 -9.21
CA VAL A 222 6.87 12.72 -8.24
C VAL A 222 5.34 12.88 -8.36
N PRO A 223 4.76 14.10 -8.53
CA PRO A 223 3.32 14.27 -8.64
C PRO A 223 2.74 13.96 -10.03
N MET A 224 3.53 13.47 -11.01
CA MET A 224 3.06 13.27 -12.39
C MET A 224 1.83 12.35 -12.48
N ASN A 225 1.70 11.39 -11.58
CA ASN A 225 0.59 10.43 -11.55
C ASN A 225 -0.51 10.78 -10.55
N TRP A 226 -0.38 11.89 -9.82
CA TRP A 226 -1.27 12.25 -8.72
C TRP A 226 -2.75 12.35 -9.14
N TRP A 227 -3.05 12.90 -10.32
CA TRP A 227 -4.41 13.01 -10.81
C TRP A 227 -5.08 11.64 -10.98
N PHE A 228 -4.37 10.66 -11.51
CA PHE A 228 -4.86 9.31 -11.64
C PHE A 228 -5.10 8.65 -10.29
N ILE A 229 -4.16 8.80 -9.37
CA ILE A 229 -4.23 8.26 -8.02
C ILE A 229 -5.40 8.88 -7.24
N ALA A 230 -5.56 10.19 -7.29
CA ALA A 230 -6.69 10.88 -6.66
C ALA A 230 -8.04 10.48 -7.29
N ALA A 231 -8.11 10.36 -8.61
CA ALA A 231 -9.31 9.88 -9.29
C ALA A 231 -9.66 8.43 -8.92
N SER A 232 -8.66 7.57 -8.67
CA SER A 232 -8.89 6.19 -8.26
C SER A 232 -9.61 6.09 -6.90
N VAL A 233 -9.38 7.02 -5.98
CA VAL A 233 -10.14 7.10 -4.70
C VAL A 233 -11.62 7.32 -4.97
N VAL A 234 -11.96 8.21 -5.91
CA VAL A 234 -13.36 8.52 -6.28
C VAL A 234 -14.06 7.30 -6.86
N VAL A 235 -13.34 6.43 -7.57
CA VAL A 235 -13.88 5.19 -8.14
C VAL A 235 -13.93 4.06 -7.10
N LEU A 236 -12.85 3.86 -6.35
CA LEU A 236 -12.73 2.74 -5.42
C LEU A 236 -13.64 2.88 -4.20
N LEU A 237 -13.83 4.09 -3.69
CA LEU A 237 -14.68 4.32 -2.52
C LEU A 237 -16.14 3.84 -2.71
N PRO A 238 -16.86 4.22 -3.80
CA PRO A 238 -18.18 3.67 -4.09
C PRO A 238 -18.18 2.16 -4.33
N VAL A 239 -17.15 1.63 -4.98
CA VAL A 239 -17.03 0.18 -5.23
C VAL A 239 -16.91 -0.58 -3.91
N LEU A 240 -16.01 -0.17 -3.01
CA LEU A 240 -15.86 -0.77 -1.68
C LEU A 240 -17.16 -0.69 -0.86
N TRP A 241 -17.81 0.47 -0.90
CA TRP A 241 -19.11 0.65 -0.23
C TRP A 241 -20.19 -0.29 -0.78
N LEU A 242 -20.36 -0.33 -2.11
CA LEU A 242 -21.35 -1.17 -2.78
C LEU A 242 -21.07 -2.67 -2.55
N VAL A 243 -19.81 -3.10 -2.71
CA VAL A 243 -19.42 -4.51 -2.50
C VAL A 243 -19.68 -4.91 -1.06
N THR A 244 -19.32 -4.07 -0.10
CA THR A 244 -19.54 -4.37 1.32
C THR A 244 -21.02 -4.46 1.64
N THR A 245 -21.83 -3.48 1.20
CA THR A 245 -23.27 -3.41 1.55
C THR A 245 -24.10 -4.42 0.77
N LYS A 246 -23.80 -4.68 -0.49
CA LYS A 246 -24.63 -5.50 -1.38
C LYS A 246 -24.16 -6.94 -1.53
N ILE A 247 -22.90 -7.21 -1.23
CA ILE A 247 -22.30 -8.55 -1.41
C ILE A 247 -21.80 -9.11 -0.08
N ALA A 248 -20.87 -8.43 0.61
CA ALA A 248 -20.21 -9.00 1.76
C ALA A 248 -21.17 -9.19 2.96
N ILE A 249 -21.87 -8.15 3.37
CA ILE A 249 -22.80 -8.22 4.50
C ILE A 249 -23.94 -9.24 4.23
N PRO A 250 -24.66 -9.20 3.08
CA PRO A 250 -25.71 -10.18 2.82
C PRO A 250 -25.20 -11.61 2.71
N ARG A 251 -23.98 -11.83 2.21
CA ARG A 251 -23.40 -13.17 2.05
C ARG A 251 -22.99 -13.80 3.38
N LEU A 252 -22.59 -13.00 4.34
CA LEU A 252 -22.21 -13.46 5.69
C LEU A 252 -23.43 -13.73 6.57
N GLY A 253 -24.60 -13.18 6.21
CA GLY A 253 -25.87 -13.40 6.92
C GLY A 253 -26.00 -12.62 8.23
N ALA A 254 -27.03 -12.96 9.01
CA ALA A 254 -27.29 -12.32 10.30
C ALA A 254 -26.20 -12.68 11.31
N TYR A 255 -25.65 -11.69 11.96
CA TYR A 255 -24.67 -11.85 13.03
C TYR A 255 -25.40 -11.80 14.37
N GLN A 256 -25.20 -12.83 15.20
CA GLN A 256 -25.62 -12.82 16.59
C GLN A 256 -24.41 -12.44 17.44
N ALA A 257 -24.46 -11.24 18.02
CA ALA A 257 -23.41 -10.81 18.94
C ALA A 257 -23.45 -11.73 20.17
N THR A 258 -22.34 -12.41 20.44
CA THR A 258 -22.09 -13.08 21.71
C THR A 258 -21.50 -12.03 22.67
N ASP A 259 -22.06 -11.93 23.88
CA ASP A 259 -21.65 -10.94 24.89
C ASP A 259 -20.21 -11.15 25.41
N ASP A 260 -19.55 -12.23 25.01
CA ASP A 260 -18.21 -12.63 25.47
C ASP A 260 -17.04 -11.95 24.75
N VAL A 261 -17.27 -11.13 23.73
CA VAL A 261 -16.21 -10.34 23.14
C VAL A 261 -16.03 -9.08 23.98
N GLU A 262 -15.13 -9.14 24.98
CA GLU A 262 -14.59 -7.93 25.58
C GLU A 262 -14.12 -7.04 24.42
N ALA A 263 -14.90 -6.00 24.14
CA ALA A 263 -14.52 -4.97 23.21
C ALA A 263 -13.27 -4.33 23.82
N GLY A 264 -12.10 -4.85 23.43
CA GLY A 264 -10.83 -4.33 23.86
C GLY A 264 -10.87 -2.81 23.73
N ASP A 265 -10.34 -2.13 24.71
CA ASP A 265 -10.44 -0.68 24.88
C ASP A 265 -10.12 0.07 23.60
N MET A 266 -11.15 0.35 22.77
CA MET A 266 -11.04 1.29 21.65
C MET A 266 -11.14 2.74 22.14
N GLU A 267 -11.11 2.94 23.46
CA GLU A 267 -11.20 4.26 24.01
C GLU A 267 -9.83 4.95 23.92
N VAL A 268 -9.75 5.84 22.94
CA VAL A 268 -8.64 6.77 22.89
C VAL A 268 -8.68 7.62 24.15
N THR A 269 -7.67 7.50 24.99
CA THR A 269 -7.57 8.26 26.23
C THR A 269 -7.50 9.77 25.95
N ASP A 270 -7.90 10.58 26.93
CA ASP A 270 -7.82 12.05 26.79
C ASP A 270 -6.37 12.53 26.54
N VAL A 271 -5.41 11.83 27.09
CA VAL A 271 -3.97 12.11 26.86
C VAL A 271 -3.60 11.85 25.40
N GLN A 272 -3.98 10.71 24.87
CA GLN A 272 -3.75 10.35 23.46
C GLN A 272 -4.47 11.31 22.51
N ARG A 273 -5.70 11.68 22.81
CA ARG A 273 -6.49 12.66 22.03
C ARG A 273 -5.82 14.03 22.02
N ARG A 274 -5.31 14.45 23.17
CA ARG A 274 -4.57 15.71 23.28
C ARG A 274 -3.24 15.66 22.54
N ALA A 275 -2.49 14.55 22.67
CA ALA A 275 -1.23 14.33 21.95
C ALA A 275 -1.46 14.34 20.43
N ASN A 276 -2.48 13.63 19.92
CA ASN A 276 -2.83 13.63 18.50
C ASN A 276 -3.20 15.02 17.97
N ARG A 277 -3.93 15.82 18.77
CA ARG A 277 -4.24 17.21 18.40
C ARG A 277 -2.97 18.06 18.27
N TRP A 278 -2.02 17.94 19.20
CA TRP A 278 -0.76 18.69 19.11
C TRP A 278 0.12 18.21 17.97
N ALA A 279 0.15 16.90 17.68
CA ALA A 279 0.83 16.37 16.51
C ALA A 279 0.24 16.91 15.22
N LEU A 280 -1.09 16.98 15.07
CA LEU A 280 -1.76 17.59 13.92
C LEU A 280 -1.48 19.09 13.81
N VAL A 281 -1.41 19.82 14.93
CA VAL A 281 -1.05 21.26 14.93
C VAL A 281 0.41 21.43 14.49
N ALA A 282 1.32 20.59 14.98
CA ALA A 282 2.72 20.62 14.57
C ALA A 282 2.88 20.33 13.07
N LEU A 283 2.16 19.32 12.57
CA LEU A 283 2.11 18.96 11.15
C LEU A 283 1.57 20.13 10.30
N ALA A 284 0.46 20.74 10.73
CA ALA A 284 -0.12 21.89 10.03
C ALA A 284 0.82 23.11 10.01
N LEU A 285 1.50 23.38 11.12
CA LEU A 285 2.51 24.45 11.20
C LEU A 285 3.71 24.15 10.28
N PHE A 286 4.18 22.91 10.26
CA PHE A 286 5.26 22.50 9.36
C PHE A 286 4.84 22.63 7.89
N ALA A 287 3.66 22.15 7.52
CA ALA A 287 3.13 22.32 6.18
C ALA A 287 2.98 23.81 5.77
N ALA A 288 2.46 24.65 6.68
CA ALA A 288 2.36 26.07 6.47
C ALA A 288 3.74 26.73 6.27
N LEU A 289 4.74 26.30 7.01
CA LEU A 289 6.12 26.79 6.89
C LEU A 289 6.74 26.40 5.55
N VAL A 290 6.54 25.15 5.09
CA VAL A 290 6.98 24.70 3.77
C VAL A 290 6.29 25.51 2.67
N VAL A 291 4.98 25.69 2.75
CA VAL A 291 4.22 26.51 1.79
C VAL A 291 4.72 27.95 1.79
N ALA A 292 4.91 28.56 2.96
CA ALA A 292 5.45 29.91 3.07
C ALA A 292 6.86 30.03 2.48
N ALA A 293 7.70 29.00 2.68
CA ALA A 293 9.02 28.95 2.07
C ALA A 293 8.98 28.81 0.54
N CYS A 294 7.89 28.27 -0.04
CA CYS A 294 7.72 28.16 -1.49
C CYS A 294 7.27 29.48 -2.16
N ILE A 295 6.72 30.43 -1.42
CA ILE A 295 6.15 31.68 -1.99
C ILE A 295 7.21 32.59 -2.64
N PRO A 296 8.37 32.89 -2.04
CA PRO A 296 9.36 33.78 -2.65
C PRO A 296 9.92 33.21 -3.95
N GLN A 297 10.03 34.05 -4.98
CA GLN A 297 10.60 33.64 -6.28
C GLN A 297 12.07 33.19 -6.20
N GLY A 298 12.84 33.71 -5.24
CA GLY A 298 14.22 33.32 -4.96
C GLY A 298 14.36 32.28 -3.86
N SER A 299 13.32 31.50 -3.58
CA SER A 299 13.35 30.48 -2.54
C SER A 299 14.32 29.34 -2.91
N PHE A 300 15.02 28.83 -1.89
CA PHE A 300 15.88 27.64 -2.00
C PHE A 300 15.11 26.35 -2.33
N LEU A 301 13.77 26.36 -2.25
CA LEU A 301 12.91 25.24 -2.62
C LEU A 301 12.52 25.26 -4.10
N ARG A 302 12.80 26.33 -4.81
CA ARG A 302 12.54 26.47 -6.24
C ARG A 302 13.78 26.15 -7.06
N ASN A 303 13.59 25.77 -8.32
CA ASN A 303 14.67 25.71 -9.29
C ASN A 303 15.28 27.12 -9.43
N ALA A 304 16.61 27.22 -9.32
CA ALA A 304 17.31 28.50 -9.31
C ALA A 304 17.25 29.23 -10.66
N GLU A 305 17.12 28.51 -11.78
CA GLU A 305 17.12 29.06 -13.12
C GLU A 305 15.71 29.37 -13.62
N THR A 306 14.77 28.42 -13.43
CA THR A 306 13.41 28.53 -13.97
C THR A 306 12.40 29.08 -12.98
N GLY A 307 12.73 29.11 -11.68
CA GLY A 307 11.78 29.43 -10.59
C GLY A 307 10.68 28.40 -10.41
N SER A 308 10.73 27.25 -11.10
CA SER A 308 9.76 26.19 -11.01
C SER A 308 9.75 25.56 -9.61
N LEU A 309 8.58 25.08 -9.17
CA LEU A 309 8.41 24.27 -7.96
C LEU A 309 8.35 22.77 -8.25
N THR A 310 8.19 22.39 -9.53
CA THR A 310 7.94 21.01 -9.94
C THR A 310 9.06 20.42 -10.76
N THR A 311 9.61 21.14 -11.70
CA THR A 311 10.64 20.66 -12.62
C THR A 311 12.02 20.98 -12.05
N ASP A 312 12.81 19.94 -11.81
CA ASP A 312 14.17 20.00 -11.25
C ASP A 312 14.30 20.96 -10.05
N ALA A 313 13.24 20.98 -9.21
CA ALA A 313 13.17 21.83 -8.03
C ALA A 313 13.67 21.08 -6.80
N PRO A 314 14.47 21.70 -5.92
CA PRO A 314 14.85 21.11 -4.63
C PRO A 314 13.68 20.67 -3.78
N LEU A 315 12.52 21.31 -3.91
CA LEU A 315 11.27 20.88 -3.27
C LEU A 315 10.90 19.45 -3.68
N MET A 316 10.91 19.16 -4.98
CA MET A 316 10.53 17.82 -5.50
C MET A 316 11.62 16.78 -5.26
N ASN A 317 12.86 17.15 -5.45
CA ASN A 317 14.00 16.27 -5.19
C ASN A 317 14.13 15.94 -3.68
N GLY A 318 13.74 16.88 -2.82
CA GLY A 318 13.73 16.72 -1.36
C GLY A 318 12.39 16.27 -0.78
N ILE A 319 11.41 15.92 -1.59
CA ILE A 319 10.06 15.59 -1.10
C ILE A 319 10.06 14.43 -0.11
N GLY A 320 10.96 13.48 -0.26
CA GLY A 320 11.18 12.40 0.68
C GLY A 320 11.54 12.89 2.09
N LEU A 321 12.39 13.91 2.19
CA LEU A 321 12.76 14.53 3.47
C LEU A 321 11.58 15.27 4.10
N ILE A 322 10.74 15.93 3.28
CA ILE A 322 9.56 16.64 3.74
C ILE A 322 8.53 15.65 4.29
N LEU A 323 8.29 14.55 3.57
CA LEU A 323 7.37 13.50 3.99
C LEU A 323 7.88 12.73 5.23
N ALA A 324 9.18 12.57 5.39
CA ALA A 324 9.75 11.90 6.57
C ALA A 324 9.62 12.73 7.88
N ARG A 325 9.45 14.05 7.76
CA ARG A 325 9.32 14.98 8.91
C ARG A 325 7.87 15.36 9.23
N SER A 326 6.93 15.04 8.33
CA SER A 326 5.49 15.25 8.55
C SER A 326 4.88 14.13 9.38
#